data_078e6d888121552ebca38b15680dd295
#
_entry.id   078e6d888121552ebca38b15680dd295
#
_cell.length_a   1.000
_cell.length_b   1.000
_cell.length_c   1.000
_cell.angle_alpha   90.00
_cell.angle_beta   90.00
_cell.angle_gamma   90.00
#
_symmetry.space_group_name_H-M   'P 1'
#
loop_
_entity.id
_entity.type
_entity.pdbx_description
1 polymer ?
#
loop_
_entity_poly.entity_id
_entity_poly.type
_entity_poly.pdbx_seq_one_letter_code
_entity_poly.pdbx_strand_id
1 'polypeptide(L)'
;GLRRGWQEARAEASIREAAALAIIEGARTSVDDVRAASMSDRGGPSSDPASALACGIWRSQWSLASRFPPLNTRSAARPRTPSVPLPSLIAGLHRDACSALVAVGLVPTSSVAVPTDPSLLAPALAYARCDAPALAVAAALSAHFRFRRVFEPASCAVGAGVARWILVTRGVDPTGVCVPGAYDAVDPARAGRALAGWVSADEAGLARWITHYCAGVVYGARVGRDVARHVQAGRLA
;
A
#
# COMPACT_ATOMS: atom_id res chain seq x y z
N GLY A 1 11.81 4.70 20.34
CA GLY A 1 10.79 4.81 19.30
C GLY A 1 11.15 5.87 18.29
N LEU A 2 10.59 5.79 17.10
CA LEU A 2 10.83 6.70 15.96
C LEU A 2 10.15 8.06 16.21
N ARG A 3 10.74 8.89 17.08
CA ARG A 3 10.22 10.25 17.36
C ARG A 3 10.85 11.34 16.50
N ARG A 4 12.12 11.15 16.11
CA ARG A 4 12.83 12.01 15.15
C ARG A 4 12.92 11.28 13.82
N GLY A 5 12.82 12.01 12.70
CA GLY A 5 12.90 11.45 11.37
C GLY A 5 11.72 10.54 10.99
N TRP A 6 10.58 10.64 11.69
CA TRP A 6 9.43 9.80 11.37
C TRP A 6 8.78 10.14 10.02
N GLN A 7 8.86 11.41 9.61
CA GLN A 7 8.35 11.85 8.31
C GLN A 7 9.20 11.27 7.18
N GLU A 8 10.51 11.39 7.30
CA GLU A 8 11.48 10.84 6.36
C GLU A 8 11.39 9.31 6.29
N ALA A 9 11.21 8.65 7.43
CA ALA A 9 11.04 7.20 7.46
C ALA A 9 9.73 6.76 6.78
N ARG A 10 8.63 7.50 6.93
CA ARG A 10 7.38 7.25 6.21
C ARG A 10 7.50 7.54 4.72
N ALA A 11 8.22 8.58 4.34
CA ALA A 11 8.50 8.90 2.94
C ALA A 11 9.26 7.74 2.28
N GLU A 12 10.36 7.31 2.87
CA GLU A 12 11.18 6.20 2.34
C GLU A 12 10.39 4.87 2.34
N ALA A 13 9.63 4.58 3.40
CA ALA A 13 8.76 3.40 3.43
C ALA A 13 7.71 3.44 2.31
N SER A 14 7.18 4.63 1.99
CA SER A 14 6.22 4.80 0.89
C SER A 14 6.85 4.60 -0.49
N ILE A 15 8.12 5.01 -0.67
CA ILE A 15 8.90 4.75 -1.88
C ILE A 15 9.11 3.24 -2.07
N ARG A 16 9.56 2.54 -1.01
CA ARG A 16 9.82 1.10 -1.06
C ARG A 16 8.55 0.28 -1.27
N GLU A 17 7.47 0.64 -0.61
CA GLU A 17 6.17 -0.01 -0.81
C GLU A 17 5.67 0.23 -2.24
N ALA A 18 5.82 1.44 -2.77
CA ALA A 18 5.42 1.75 -4.14
C ALA A 18 6.21 0.95 -5.18
N ALA A 19 7.52 0.85 -5.04
CA ALA A 19 8.34 0.03 -5.93
C ALA A 19 7.91 -1.45 -5.89
N ALA A 20 7.68 -1.99 -4.70
CA ALA A 20 7.21 -3.36 -4.52
C ALA A 20 5.83 -3.58 -5.16
N LEU A 21 4.88 -2.67 -4.93
CA LEU A 21 3.54 -2.76 -5.49
C LEU A 21 3.53 -2.59 -7.01
N ALA A 22 4.37 -1.72 -7.56
CA ALA A 22 4.52 -1.57 -9.01
C ALA A 22 5.02 -2.87 -9.65
N ILE A 23 5.98 -3.56 -9.03
CA ILE A 23 6.45 -4.89 -9.49
C ILE A 23 5.29 -5.90 -9.44
N ILE A 24 4.48 -5.90 -8.40
CA ILE A 24 3.30 -6.78 -8.26
C ILE A 24 2.24 -6.48 -9.33
N GLU A 25 2.10 -5.22 -9.73
CA GLU A 25 1.21 -4.79 -10.83
C GLU A 25 1.83 -5.07 -12.22
N GLY A 26 3.05 -5.59 -12.29
CA GLY A 26 3.74 -5.96 -13.54
C GLY A 26 4.64 -4.87 -14.12
N ALA A 27 4.85 -3.76 -13.43
CA ALA A 27 5.77 -2.72 -13.87
C ALA A 27 7.22 -3.07 -13.54
N ARG A 28 8.12 -2.88 -14.50
CA ARG A 28 9.57 -2.98 -14.25
C ARG A 28 10.07 -1.68 -13.64
N THR A 29 10.43 -1.70 -12.38
CA THR A 29 10.92 -0.53 -11.64
C THR A 29 11.79 -0.97 -10.46
N SER A 30 12.56 -0.03 -9.92
CA SER A 30 13.37 -0.20 -8.71
C SER A 30 13.02 0.85 -7.66
N VAL A 31 13.50 0.66 -6.44
CA VAL A 31 13.36 1.66 -5.37
C VAL A 31 14.03 2.98 -5.78
N ASP A 32 15.16 2.91 -6.49
CA ASP A 32 15.91 4.11 -6.91
C ASP A 32 15.18 4.86 -8.03
N ASP A 33 14.52 4.13 -8.97
CA ASP A 33 13.68 4.75 -9.99
C ASP A 33 12.51 5.52 -9.37
N VAL A 34 11.81 4.89 -8.40
CA VAL A 34 10.70 5.55 -7.69
C VAL A 34 11.19 6.73 -6.87
N ARG A 35 12.36 6.62 -6.22
CA ARG A 35 12.96 7.72 -5.47
C ARG A 35 13.30 8.89 -6.39
N ALA A 36 13.96 8.63 -7.51
CA ALA A 36 14.28 9.65 -8.51
C ALA A 36 13.01 10.34 -9.02
N ALA A 37 11.97 9.56 -9.36
CA ALA A 37 10.68 10.10 -9.80
C ALA A 37 9.99 10.95 -8.71
N SER A 38 10.12 10.57 -7.44
CA SER A 38 9.53 11.32 -6.31
C SER A 38 10.19 12.67 -6.06
N MET A 39 11.44 12.85 -6.47
CA MET A 39 12.25 14.07 -6.31
C MET A 39 12.20 14.96 -7.55
N SER A 40 11.71 14.48 -8.67
CA SER A 40 11.69 15.19 -9.95
C SER A 40 10.51 16.16 -10.06
N ASP A 41 10.62 17.30 -9.41
CA ASP A 41 9.59 18.38 -9.47
C ASP A 41 9.56 19.11 -10.81
N ARG A 42 10.59 18.94 -11.68
CA ARG A 42 10.82 19.73 -12.89
C ARG A 42 10.67 18.98 -14.22
N GLY A 43 10.60 17.65 -14.18
CA GLY A 43 10.26 16.84 -15.35
C GLY A 43 8.83 16.39 -15.23
N GLY A 44 7.97 16.67 -16.19
CA GLY A 44 6.60 16.14 -16.20
C GLY A 44 6.61 14.62 -16.00
N PRO A 45 5.44 14.00 -15.75
CA PRO A 45 5.35 12.56 -15.57
C PRO A 45 5.96 11.84 -16.79
N SER A 46 6.72 10.76 -16.52
CA SER A 46 7.32 9.95 -17.59
C SER A 46 6.23 9.39 -18.51
N SER A 47 6.47 9.44 -19.81
CA SER A 47 5.60 8.79 -20.81
C SER A 47 5.72 7.26 -20.80
N ASP A 48 6.74 6.70 -20.11
CA ASP A 48 6.87 5.27 -19.90
C ASP A 48 5.76 4.77 -18.92
N PRO A 49 4.92 3.82 -19.36
CA PRO A 49 3.80 3.33 -18.56
C PRO A 49 4.20 2.76 -17.19
N ALA A 50 5.34 2.06 -17.12
CA ALA A 50 5.82 1.46 -15.88
C ALA A 50 6.24 2.53 -14.87
N SER A 51 6.98 3.53 -15.33
CA SER A 51 7.41 4.68 -14.51
C SER A 51 6.21 5.52 -14.06
N ALA A 52 5.24 5.77 -14.96
CA ALA A 52 4.03 6.52 -14.63
C ALA A 52 3.18 5.78 -13.58
N LEU A 53 3.02 4.46 -13.72
CA LEU A 53 2.31 3.65 -12.74
C LEU A 53 3.02 3.67 -11.38
N ALA A 54 4.33 3.44 -11.36
CA ALA A 54 5.11 3.45 -10.12
C ALA A 54 5.06 4.81 -9.39
N CYS A 55 5.14 5.91 -10.14
CA CYS A 55 4.99 7.27 -9.60
C CYS A 55 3.59 7.51 -9.01
N GLY A 56 2.53 7.07 -9.70
CA GLY A 56 1.16 7.16 -9.20
C GLY A 56 0.96 6.33 -7.93
N ILE A 57 1.46 5.09 -7.89
CA ILE A 57 1.41 4.25 -6.70
C ILE A 57 2.17 4.91 -5.53
N TRP A 58 3.34 5.52 -5.79
CA TRP A 58 4.05 6.28 -4.76
C TRP A 58 3.21 7.42 -4.20
N ARG A 59 2.57 8.23 -5.04
CA ARG A 59 1.66 9.30 -4.61
C ARG A 59 0.54 8.77 -3.72
N SER A 60 -0.06 7.64 -4.10
CA SER A 60 -1.09 6.95 -3.32
C SER A 60 -0.58 6.54 -1.93
N GLN A 61 0.60 5.91 -1.85
CA GLN A 61 1.19 5.47 -0.59
C GLN A 61 1.64 6.64 0.29
N TRP A 62 2.16 7.70 -0.30
CA TRP A 62 2.55 8.91 0.40
C TRP A 62 1.34 9.68 0.93
N SER A 63 0.31 9.88 0.12
CA SER A 63 -0.97 10.49 0.51
C SER A 63 -1.62 9.73 1.68
N LEU A 64 -1.56 8.40 1.65
CA LEU A 64 -2.00 7.56 2.76
C LEU A 64 -1.18 7.81 4.03
N ALA A 65 0.15 7.77 3.91
CA ALA A 65 1.07 7.92 5.05
C ALA A 65 0.94 9.29 5.72
N SER A 66 0.64 10.34 4.95
CA SER A 66 0.41 11.69 5.47
C SER A 66 -0.84 11.83 6.35
N ARG A 67 -1.79 10.89 6.25
CA ARG A 67 -3.01 10.82 7.07
C ARG A 67 -2.79 10.14 8.42
N PHE A 68 -1.66 9.45 8.60
CA PHE A 68 -1.36 8.77 9.87
C PHE A 68 -0.95 9.80 10.94
N PRO A 69 -1.29 9.54 12.21
CA PRO A 69 -0.95 10.43 13.30
C PRO A 69 0.57 10.67 13.39
N PRO A 70 1.00 11.89 13.76
CA PRO A 70 2.41 12.18 14.01
C PRO A 70 2.94 11.34 15.19
N LEU A 71 4.23 10.94 15.12
CA LEU A 71 4.86 10.09 16.14
C LEU A 71 5.60 10.88 17.23
N ASN A 72 5.67 12.20 17.11
CA ASN A 72 6.38 13.09 18.04
C ASN A 72 5.47 13.77 19.06
N THR A 73 4.18 13.47 19.07
CA THR A 73 3.23 14.05 20.03
C THR A 73 3.52 13.57 21.44
N ARG A 74 3.63 14.51 22.39
CA ARG A 74 3.83 14.27 23.82
C ARG A 74 2.50 14.03 24.58
N SER A 75 1.36 14.05 23.88
CA SER A 75 0.05 13.87 24.50
C SER A 75 -0.08 12.45 25.06
N ALA A 76 -0.57 12.35 26.29
CA ALA A 76 -0.94 11.09 26.92
C ALA A 76 -2.12 10.40 26.20
N ALA A 77 -2.94 11.16 25.46
CA ALA A 77 -3.97 10.64 24.60
C ALA A 77 -3.35 10.22 23.26
N ARG A 78 -3.56 8.95 22.86
CA ARG A 78 -3.18 8.51 21.52
C ARG A 78 -3.82 9.44 20.48
N PRO A 79 -3.02 10.04 19.56
CA PRO A 79 -3.58 10.83 18.46
C PRO A 79 -4.60 9.96 17.72
N ARG A 80 -5.83 10.42 17.62
CA ARG A 80 -6.85 9.74 16.84
C ARG A 80 -6.49 9.88 15.37
N THR A 81 -6.41 8.76 14.66
CA THR A 81 -6.38 8.80 13.20
C THR A 81 -7.67 9.46 12.71
N PRO A 82 -7.59 10.43 11.77
CA PRO A 82 -8.78 11.05 11.23
C PRO A 82 -9.79 10.00 10.74
N SER A 83 -11.05 10.16 11.10
CA SER A 83 -12.11 9.30 10.58
C SER A 83 -12.33 9.65 9.11
N VAL A 84 -11.85 8.79 8.22
CA VAL A 84 -12.08 8.90 6.77
C VAL A 84 -13.07 7.83 6.38
N PRO A 85 -14.19 8.17 5.70
CA PRO A 85 -15.09 7.16 5.15
C PRO A 85 -14.32 6.23 4.20
N LEU A 86 -14.43 4.93 4.42
CA LEU A 86 -13.64 3.94 3.67
C LEU A 86 -13.85 4.03 2.15
N PRO A 87 -15.08 4.25 1.62
CA PRO A 87 -15.25 4.46 0.18
C PRO A 87 -14.45 5.65 -0.35
N SER A 88 -14.40 6.76 0.41
CA SER A 88 -13.63 7.95 0.04
C SER A 88 -12.12 7.68 0.08
N LEU A 89 -11.66 6.88 1.05
CA LEU A 89 -10.26 6.44 1.11
C LEU A 89 -9.90 5.61 -0.12
N ILE A 90 -10.70 4.60 -0.44
CA ILE A 90 -10.50 3.71 -1.59
C ILE A 90 -10.44 4.52 -2.90
N ALA A 91 -11.44 5.38 -3.13
CA ALA A 91 -11.49 6.23 -4.31
C ALA A 91 -10.29 7.20 -4.40
N GLY A 92 -9.86 7.76 -3.26
CA GLY A 92 -8.69 8.62 -3.17
C GLY A 92 -7.40 7.88 -3.52
N LEU A 93 -7.20 6.68 -2.97
CA LEU A 93 -6.03 5.85 -3.27
C LEU A 93 -5.93 5.51 -4.76
N HIS A 94 -7.05 5.15 -5.40
CA HIS A 94 -7.05 4.87 -6.84
C HIS A 94 -6.79 6.13 -7.67
N ARG A 95 -7.39 7.28 -7.29
CA ARG A 95 -7.12 8.56 -7.97
C ARG A 95 -5.65 8.93 -7.94
N ASP A 96 -5.02 8.81 -6.77
CA ASP A 96 -3.61 9.11 -6.60
C ASP A 96 -2.75 8.13 -7.41
N ALA A 97 -3.08 6.83 -7.40
CA ALA A 97 -2.36 5.81 -8.16
C ALA A 97 -2.45 6.00 -9.69
N CYS A 98 -3.57 6.51 -10.19
CA CYS A 98 -3.76 6.80 -11.62
C CYS A 98 -3.22 8.18 -12.04
N SER A 99 -2.87 9.06 -11.10
CA SER A 99 -2.62 10.49 -11.39
C SER A 99 -1.55 10.73 -12.45
N ALA A 100 -0.45 9.99 -12.42
CA ALA A 100 0.61 10.12 -13.42
C ALA A 100 0.21 9.50 -14.78
N LEU A 101 -0.52 8.39 -14.78
CA LEU A 101 -1.04 7.75 -16.01
C LEU A 101 -2.05 8.65 -16.72
N VAL A 102 -2.91 9.33 -15.97
CA VAL A 102 -3.86 10.31 -16.54
C VAL A 102 -3.11 11.49 -17.16
N ALA A 103 -2.09 12.00 -16.46
CA ALA A 103 -1.33 13.15 -16.92
C ALA A 103 -0.60 12.92 -18.26
N VAL A 104 -0.26 11.65 -18.57
CA VAL A 104 0.35 11.27 -19.85
C VAL A 104 -0.63 10.61 -20.83
N GLY A 105 -1.93 10.64 -20.52
CA GLY A 105 -2.98 10.16 -21.43
C GLY A 105 -3.12 8.64 -21.55
N LEU A 106 -2.48 7.86 -20.66
CA LEU A 106 -2.53 6.38 -20.66
C LEU A 106 -3.80 5.83 -20.00
N VAL A 107 -4.44 6.61 -19.14
CA VAL A 107 -5.69 6.25 -18.46
C VAL A 107 -6.67 7.41 -18.62
N PRO A 108 -7.91 7.17 -19.09
CA PRO A 108 -8.91 8.22 -19.19
C PRO A 108 -9.40 8.65 -17.81
N THR A 109 -9.62 9.94 -17.60
CA THR A 109 -10.13 10.49 -16.33
C THR A 109 -11.46 9.85 -15.91
N SER A 110 -12.29 9.44 -16.87
CA SER A 110 -13.59 8.80 -16.63
C SER A 110 -13.50 7.42 -15.94
N SER A 111 -12.35 6.73 -16.00
CA SER A 111 -12.15 5.45 -15.33
C SER A 111 -11.54 5.60 -13.92
N VAL A 112 -11.12 6.81 -13.56
CA VAL A 112 -10.47 7.06 -12.27
C VAL A 112 -11.48 6.99 -11.12
N ALA A 113 -11.14 6.20 -10.10
CA ALA A 113 -11.99 5.92 -8.93
C ALA A 113 -13.32 5.21 -9.27
N VAL A 114 -13.43 4.65 -10.48
CA VAL A 114 -14.56 3.83 -10.91
C VAL A 114 -14.16 2.36 -10.82
N PRO A 115 -14.84 1.55 -10.02
CA PRO A 115 -14.56 0.11 -9.95
C PRO A 115 -14.94 -0.57 -11.25
N THR A 116 -14.23 -1.64 -11.61
CA THR A 116 -14.53 -2.49 -12.79
C THR A 116 -15.94 -3.09 -12.72
N ASP A 117 -16.38 -3.40 -11.52
CA ASP A 117 -17.74 -3.78 -11.17
C ASP A 117 -18.07 -3.19 -9.80
N PRO A 118 -19.12 -2.32 -9.68
CA PRO A 118 -19.53 -1.71 -8.42
C PRO A 118 -19.83 -2.73 -7.31
N SER A 119 -20.30 -3.94 -7.66
CA SER A 119 -20.61 -5.01 -6.71
C SER A 119 -19.38 -5.50 -5.92
N LEU A 120 -18.18 -5.30 -6.46
CA LEU A 120 -16.93 -5.71 -5.81
C LEU A 120 -16.56 -4.85 -4.60
N LEU A 121 -17.13 -3.65 -4.46
CA LEU A 121 -16.86 -2.79 -3.30
C LEU A 121 -17.57 -3.28 -2.03
N ALA A 122 -18.75 -3.86 -2.15
CA ALA A 122 -19.54 -4.28 -0.99
C ALA A 122 -18.81 -5.32 -0.11
N PRO A 123 -18.18 -6.38 -0.66
CA PRO A 123 -17.38 -7.31 0.14
C PRO A 123 -16.17 -6.64 0.79
N ALA A 124 -15.46 -5.74 0.10
CA ALA A 124 -14.33 -5.01 0.67
C ALA A 124 -14.74 -4.17 1.90
N LEU A 125 -15.89 -3.49 1.81
CA LEU A 125 -16.45 -2.72 2.92
C LEU A 125 -16.89 -3.63 4.07
N ALA A 126 -17.44 -4.82 3.79
CA ALA A 126 -17.80 -5.81 4.78
C ALA A 126 -16.59 -6.35 5.54
N TYR A 127 -15.51 -6.73 4.82
CA TYR A 127 -14.25 -7.16 5.46
C TYR A 127 -13.69 -6.07 6.39
N ALA A 128 -13.67 -4.82 5.95
CA ALA A 128 -13.12 -3.74 6.75
C ALA A 128 -13.91 -3.43 8.03
N ARG A 129 -15.21 -3.76 8.05
CA ARG A 129 -16.09 -3.60 9.22
C ARG A 129 -16.12 -4.81 10.12
N CYS A 130 -15.61 -5.94 9.65
CA CYS A 130 -15.61 -7.19 10.40
C CYS A 130 -14.81 -7.05 11.71
N ASP A 131 -15.37 -7.61 12.80
CA ASP A 131 -14.72 -7.69 14.10
C ASP A 131 -13.78 -8.92 14.17
N ALA A 132 -12.88 -9.00 13.19
CA ALA A 132 -11.83 -10.01 13.13
C ALA A 132 -10.47 -9.38 13.43
N PRO A 133 -9.44 -10.18 13.76
CA PRO A 133 -8.08 -9.68 13.96
C PRO A 133 -7.60 -8.82 12.78
N ALA A 134 -6.94 -7.71 13.08
CA ALA A 134 -6.51 -6.73 12.08
C ALA A 134 -5.70 -7.35 10.92
N LEU A 135 -4.85 -8.33 11.23
CA LEU A 135 -4.05 -9.06 10.22
C LEU A 135 -4.94 -9.87 9.27
N ALA A 136 -5.99 -10.53 9.78
CA ALA A 136 -6.92 -11.29 8.96
C ALA A 136 -7.74 -10.37 8.05
N VAL A 137 -8.22 -9.24 8.57
CA VAL A 137 -8.94 -8.23 7.79
C VAL A 137 -8.05 -7.62 6.70
N ALA A 138 -6.81 -7.26 7.03
CA ALA A 138 -5.86 -6.71 6.08
C ALA A 138 -5.49 -7.73 4.99
N ALA A 139 -5.31 -9.00 5.36
CA ALA A 139 -5.07 -10.10 4.42
C ALA A 139 -6.26 -10.30 3.46
N ALA A 140 -7.49 -10.29 3.99
CA ALA A 140 -8.70 -10.42 3.17
C ALA A 140 -8.86 -9.28 2.17
N LEU A 141 -8.64 -8.04 2.61
CA LEU A 141 -8.66 -6.86 1.74
C LEU A 141 -7.60 -6.94 0.64
N SER A 142 -6.36 -7.26 1.00
CA SER A 142 -5.26 -7.42 0.03
C SER A 142 -5.59 -8.49 -1.02
N ALA A 143 -6.07 -9.67 -0.60
CA ALA A 143 -6.47 -10.74 -1.50
C ALA A 143 -7.63 -10.33 -2.42
N HIS A 144 -8.66 -9.71 -1.84
CA HIS A 144 -9.86 -9.33 -2.59
C HIS A 144 -9.52 -8.38 -3.74
N PHE A 145 -8.82 -7.29 -3.47
CA PHE A 145 -8.42 -6.34 -4.51
C PHE A 145 -7.50 -6.98 -5.55
N ARG A 146 -6.55 -7.80 -5.12
CA ARG A 146 -5.60 -8.47 -6.01
C ARG A 146 -6.27 -9.49 -6.92
N PHE A 147 -7.17 -10.31 -6.38
CA PHE A 147 -7.85 -11.35 -7.14
C PHE A 147 -8.99 -10.80 -7.99
N ARG A 148 -9.83 -9.94 -7.42
CA ARG A 148 -11.02 -9.41 -8.12
C ARG A 148 -10.72 -8.25 -9.05
N ARG A 149 -9.53 -7.67 -8.99
CA ARG A 149 -9.17 -6.49 -9.80
C ARG A 149 -10.26 -5.41 -9.74
N VAL A 150 -10.57 -5.00 -8.50
CA VAL A 150 -11.65 -4.05 -8.21
C VAL A 150 -11.50 -2.76 -9.03
N PHE A 151 -10.28 -2.39 -9.36
CA PHE A 151 -9.93 -1.25 -10.23
C PHE A 151 -8.99 -1.68 -11.34
N GLU A 152 -8.93 -0.88 -12.40
CA GLU A 152 -7.97 -1.02 -13.47
C GLU A 152 -7.44 0.36 -13.89
N PRO A 153 -6.12 0.61 -13.80
CA PRO A 153 -5.06 -0.22 -13.19
C PRO A 153 -4.98 -0.09 -11.66
N ALA A 154 -3.91 -0.62 -11.06
CA ALA A 154 -3.49 -0.39 -9.67
C ALA A 154 -4.38 -1.00 -8.57
N SER A 155 -5.16 -2.05 -8.88
CA SER A 155 -6.04 -2.69 -7.89
C SER A 155 -5.26 -3.25 -6.70
N CYS A 156 -4.12 -3.93 -6.94
CA CYS A 156 -3.28 -4.46 -5.85
C CYS A 156 -2.77 -3.33 -4.96
N ALA A 157 -2.34 -2.22 -5.55
CA ALA A 157 -1.82 -1.07 -4.83
C ALA A 157 -2.89 -0.40 -3.95
N VAL A 158 -4.12 -0.29 -4.45
CA VAL A 158 -5.26 0.21 -3.67
C VAL A 158 -5.57 -0.72 -2.50
N GLY A 159 -5.66 -2.02 -2.77
CA GLY A 159 -5.91 -3.04 -1.73
C GLY A 159 -4.84 -3.05 -0.64
N ALA A 160 -3.55 -2.95 -1.02
CA ALA A 160 -2.43 -2.82 -0.09
C ALA A 160 -2.53 -1.53 0.74
N GLY A 161 -2.93 -0.41 0.13
CA GLY A 161 -3.15 0.85 0.84
C GLY A 161 -4.26 0.73 1.88
N VAL A 162 -5.39 0.12 1.53
CA VAL A 162 -6.49 -0.12 2.47
C VAL A 162 -6.08 -1.08 3.59
N ALA A 163 -5.35 -2.16 3.26
CA ALA A 163 -4.81 -3.08 4.25
C ALA A 163 -3.85 -2.37 5.22
N ARG A 164 -2.95 -1.53 4.70
CA ARG A 164 -2.04 -0.71 5.51
C ARG A 164 -2.80 0.26 6.42
N TRP A 165 -3.90 0.86 5.94
CA TRP A 165 -4.78 1.67 6.77
C TRP A 165 -5.32 0.88 7.97
N ILE A 166 -5.79 -0.35 7.75
CA ILE A 166 -6.26 -1.24 8.82
C ILE A 166 -5.15 -1.57 9.81
N LEU A 167 -3.94 -1.91 9.32
CA LEU A 167 -2.80 -2.23 10.19
C LEU A 167 -2.44 -1.06 11.12
N VAL A 168 -2.47 0.17 10.60
CA VAL A 168 -2.15 1.37 11.38
C VAL A 168 -3.27 1.73 12.35
N THR A 169 -4.51 1.79 11.87
CA THR A 169 -5.65 2.24 12.68
C THR A 169 -6.03 1.26 13.77
N ARG A 170 -5.79 -0.03 13.56
CA ARG A 170 -5.99 -1.09 14.56
C ARG A 170 -4.74 -1.41 15.37
N GLY A 171 -3.64 -0.64 15.22
CA GLY A 171 -2.47 -0.64 16.09
C GLY A 171 -1.46 -1.77 15.86
N VAL A 172 -1.52 -2.48 14.73
CA VAL A 172 -0.50 -3.49 14.34
C VAL A 172 0.78 -2.81 13.87
N ASP A 173 0.66 -1.76 13.05
CA ASP A 173 1.77 -0.89 12.65
C ASP A 173 1.53 0.55 13.15
N PRO A 174 1.76 0.84 14.42
CA PRO A 174 1.51 2.18 14.95
C PRO A 174 2.45 3.25 14.37
N THR A 175 3.49 2.85 13.68
CA THR A 175 4.48 3.76 13.08
C THR A 175 4.13 4.15 11.65
N GLY A 176 3.45 3.30 10.91
CA GLY A 176 3.16 3.47 9.50
C GLY A 176 4.39 3.36 8.59
N VAL A 177 5.44 2.64 9.03
CA VAL A 177 6.67 2.41 8.24
C VAL A 177 6.85 0.97 7.78
N CYS A 178 5.89 0.08 8.05
CA CYS A 178 5.90 -1.27 7.53
C CYS A 178 5.76 -1.27 6.00
N VAL A 179 6.49 -2.17 5.33
CA VAL A 179 6.55 -2.32 3.86
C VAL A 179 6.18 -3.76 3.49
N PRO A 180 4.89 -4.19 3.65
CA PRO A 180 4.50 -5.59 3.45
C PRO A 180 4.69 -6.06 2.01
N GLY A 181 4.48 -5.20 1.02
CA GLY A 181 4.64 -5.50 -0.41
C GLY A 181 6.03 -5.98 -0.79
N ALA A 182 7.06 -5.58 -0.04
CA ALA A 182 8.44 -6.01 -0.30
C ALA A 182 8.60 -7.54 -0.23
N TYR A 183 7.82 -8.25 0.57
CA TYR A 183 7.85 -9.70 0.67
C TYR A 183 7.38 -10.40 -0.61
N ASP A 184 6.32 -9.89 -1.20
CA ASP A 184 5.75 -10.39 -2.45
C ASP A 184 6.61 -10.03 -3.66
N ALA A 185 7.23 -8.84 -3.64
CA ALA A 185 8.12 -8.40 -4.71
C ALA A 185 9.40 -9.23 -4.80
N VAL A 186 9.89 -9.80 -3.68
CA VAL A 186 11.06 -10.70 -3.66
C VAL A 186 10.75 -12.04 -4.35
N ASP A 187 9.52 -12.57 -4.19
CA ASP A 187 9.10 -13.82 -4.81
C ASP A 187 7.62 -13.75 -5.23
N PRO A 188 7.34 -13.15 -6.39
CA PRO A 188 5.97 -13.04 -6.90
C PRO A 188 5.29 -14.39 -7.16
N ALA A 189 6.06 -15.43 -7.48
CA ALA A 189 5.53 -16.76 -7.71
C ALA A 189 4.99 -17.40 -6.40
N ARG A 190 5.72 -17.23 -5.30
CA ARG A 190 5.24 -17.65 -3.97
C ARG A 190 3.95 -16.92 -3.59
N ALA A 191 3.91 -15.60 -3.80
CA ALA A 191 2.72 -14.79 -3.53
C ALA A 191 1.52 -15.25 -4.37
N GLY A 192 1.74 -15.59 -5.65
CA GLY A 192 0.71 -16.16 -6.53
C GLY A 192 0.17 -17.50 -6.03
N ARG A 193 1.06 -18.41 -5.60
CA ARG A 193 0.66 -19.71 -5.01
C ARG A 193 -0.16 -19.54 -3.72
N ALA A 194 0.22 -18.57 -2.88
CA ALA A 194 -0.53 -18.28 -1.66
C ALA A 194 -1.91 -17.69 -1.97
N LEU A 195 -2.00 -16.80 -2.96
CA LEU A 195 -3.27 -16.21 -3.41
C LEU A 195 -4.21 -17.26 -4.01
N ALA A 196 -3.69 -18.28 -4.69
CA ALA A 196 -4.50 -19.40 -5.16
C ALA A 196 -5.24 -20.11 -4.01
N GLY A 197 -4.67 -20.16 -2.82
CA GLY A 197 -5.35 -20.64 -1.62
C GLY A 197 -6.56 -19.80 -1.22
N TRP A 198 -6.49 -18.48 -1.35
CA TRP A 198 -7.63 -17.59 -1.15
C TRP A 198 -8.76 -17.86 -2.16
N VAL A 199 -8.38 -18.11 -3.41
CA VAL A 199 -9.34 -18.36 -4.51
C VAL A 199 -10.09 -19.67 -4.31
N SER A 200 -9.44 -20.72 -3.78
CA SER A 200 -10.11 -22.00 -3.49
C SER A 200 -11.18 -21.88 -2.39
N ALA A 201 -11.11 -20.82 -1.57
CA ALA A 201 -12.08 -20.49 -0.52
C ALA A 201 -12.34 -21.60 0.53
N ASP A 202 -11.45 -22.60 0.59
CA ASP A 202 -11.44 -23.60 1.66
C ASP A 202 -10.63 -23.11 2.87
N GLU A 203 -10.83 -23.72 4.02
CA GLU A 203 -10.19 -23.33 5.28
C GLU A 203 -8.65 -23.37 5.16
N ALA A 204 -8.10 -24.42 4.56
CA ALA A 204 -6.67 -24.57 4.41
C ALA A 204 -6.07 -23.54 3.45
N GLY A 205 -6.80 -23.18 2.39
CA GLY A 205 -6.40 -22.14 1.45
C GLY A 205 -6.44 -20.76 2.07
N LEU A 206 -7.49 -20.45 2.81
CA LEU A 206 -7.59 -19.18 3.57
C LEU A 206 -6.46 -19.07 4.60
N ALA A 207 -6.18 -20.14 5.35
CA ALA A 207 -5.10 -20.18 6.33
C ALA A 207 -3.73 -19.96 5.66
N ARG A 208 -3.47 -20.57 4.49
CA ARG A 208 -2.23 -20.35 3.73
C ARG A 208 -2.05 -18.90 3.33
N TRP A 209 -3.11 -18.27 2.80
CA TRP A 209 -3.05 -16.86 2.42
C TRP A 209 -2.81 -15.95 3.64
N ILE A 210 -3.57 -16.12 4.72
CA ILE A 210 -3.42 -15.31 5.93
C ILE A 210 -2.00 -15.48 6.51
N THR A 211 -1.48 -16.70 6.56
CA THR A 211 -0.11 -16.99 7.03
C THR A 211 0.94 -16.30 6.15
N HIS A 212 0.76 -16.37 4.81
CA HIS A 212 1.63 -15.69 3.87
C HIS A 212 1.62 -14.17 4.09
N TYR A 213 0.42 -13.57 4.23
CA TYR A 213 0.28 -12.15 4.49
C TYR A 213 0.93 -11.73 5.82
N CYS A 214 0.75 -12.52 6.88
CA CYS A 214 1.41 -12.29 8.17
C CYS A 214 2.94 -12.32 8.04
N ALA A 215 3.50 -13.28 7.27
CA ALA A 215 4.93 -13.32 6.97
C ALA A 215 5.39 -12.06 6.22
N GLY A 216 4.56 -11.56 5.29
CA GLY A 216 4.78 -10.28 4.60
C GLY A 216 4.83 -9.10 5.56
N VAL A 217 3.93 -9.02 6.52
CA VAL A 217 3.94 -7.96 7.54
C VAL A 217 5.18 -8.05 8.43
N VAL A 218 5.59 -9.24 8.83
CA VAL A 218 6.82 -9.44 9.62
C VAL A 218 8.06 -9.03 8.83
N TYR A 219 8.13 -9.41 7.55
CA TYR A 219 9.22 -9.00 6.66
C TYR A 219 9.23 -7.48 6.47
N GLY A 220 8.09 -6.89 6.15
CA GLY A 220 7.92 -5.46 5.97
C GLY A 220 8.25 -4.64 7.23
N ALA A 221 7.98 -5.17 8.40
CA ALA A 221 8.36 -4.54 9.67
C ALA A 221 9.90 -4.54 9.87
N ARG A 222 10.61 -5.57 9.38
CA ARG A 222 12.08 -5.57 9.37
C ARG A 222 12.63 -4.50 8.42
N VAL A 223 12.09 -4.43 7.21
CA VAL A 223 12.44 -3.36 6.24
C VAL A 223 12.18 -1.98 6.85
N GLY A 224 11.02 -1.76 7.44
CA GLY A 224 10.69 -0.48 8.09
C GLY A 224 11.60 -0.12 9.27
N ARG A 225 12.04 -1.12 10.04
CA ARG A 225 13.02 -0.92 11.11
C ARG A 225 14.38 -0.49 10.57
N ASP A 226 14.81 -1.08 9.46
CA ASP A 226 16.08 -0.74 8.85
C ASP A 226 16.02 0.67 8.21
N VAL A 227 14.91 1.03 7.56
CA VAL A 227 14.63 2.42 7.14
C VAL A 227 14.74 3.38 8.32
N ALA A 228 14.06 3.09 9.43
CA ALA A 228 14.10 3.96 10.60
C ALA A 228 15.51 4.15 11.17
N ARG A 229 16.34 3.09 11.15
CA ARG A 229 17.75 3.15 11.60
C ARG A 229 18.59 4.01 10.67
N HIS A 230 18.44 3.88 9.34
CA HIS A 230 19.17 4.69 8.36
C HIS A 230 18.81 6.18 8.48
N VAL A 231 17.51 6.49 8.63
CA VAL A 231 17.04 7.87 8.87
C VAL A 231 17.69 8.45 10.13
N GLN A 232 17.63 7.71 11.24
CA GLN A 232 18.20 8.17 12.52
C GLN A 232 19.71 8.35 12.46
N ALA A 233 20.41 7.62 11.59
CA ALA A 233 21.82 7.74 11.37
C ALA A 233 22.19 8.80 10.30
N GLY A 234 21.21 9.51 9.71
CA GLY A 234 21.44 10.48 8.63
C GLY A 234 21.97 9.85 7.34
N ARG A 235 21.65 8.57 7.08
CA ARG A 235 22.20 7.78 5.97
C ARG A 235 21.15 7.45 4.89
N LEU A 236 20.06 8.17 4.81
CA LEU A 236 19.19 8.10 3.63
C LEU A 236 19.85 8.92 2.54
N ALA A 237 20.62 8.26 1.71
CA ALA A 237 21.08 8.78 0.42
C ALA A 237 20.17 8.20 -0.66
#